data_24a1570888fa0cf7938b47acf63b464b
#
_entry.id   24a1570888fa0cf7938b47acf63b464b
#
_cell.length_a   1.000
_cell.length_b   1.000
_cell.length_c   1.000
_cell.angle_alpha   90.00
_cell.angle_beta   90.00
_cell.angle_gamma   90.00
#
_symmetry.space_group_name_H-M   'P 1'
#
loop_
_entity.id
_entity.type
_entity.pdbx_description
1 polymer ?
#
loop_
_entity_poly.entity_id
_entity_poly.type
_entity_poly.pdbx_seq_one_letter_code
_entity_poly.pdbx_strand_id
1 'polypeptide(L)' 'MTEVLYTVKEVSELLKTNVDYVYKLKKAGLLPFMKIGCYKIRKQALDDFLSMYEGMDLSDPFNVKPLGDDR' A
#
# COMPACT_ATOMS: atom_id res chain seq x y z
N MET A 1 22.33 -3.46 -9.67
CA MET A 1 21.21 -3.66 -8.78
C MET A 1 19.92 -3.22 -9.44
N THR A 2 18.98 -4.09 -9.49
CA THR A 2 17.77 -3.84 -10.24
C THR A 2 16.65 -3.42 -9.30
N GLU A 3 16.05 -2.29 -9.59
CA GLU A 3 14.90 -1.81 -8.84
C GLU A 3 13.66 -2.52 -9.36
N VAL A 4 12.84 -3.04 -8.45
CA VAL A 4 11.59 -3.68 -8.81
C VAL A 4 10.46 -2.69 -8.62
N LEU A 5 9.65 -2.52 -9.65
CA LEU A 5 8.52 -1.61 -9.63
C LEU A 5 7.24 -2.41 -9.90
N TYR A 6 6.20 -2.05 -9.19
CA TYR A 6 4.89 -2.65 -9.37
C TYR A 6 3.92 -1.63 -9.94
N THR A 7 2.98 -2.09 -10.75
CA THR A 7 1.85 -1.26 -11.14
C THR A 7 0.83 -1.24 -10.01
N VAL A 8 -0.12 -0.30 -10.10
CA VAL A 8 -1.20 -0.22 -9.11
C VAL A 8 -1.98 -1.53 -9.09
N LYS A 9 -2.24 -2.10 -10.27
CA LYS A 9 -2.97 -3.35 -10.32
C LYS A 9 -2.20 -4.47 -9.64
N GLU A 10 -0.89 -4.54 -9.88
CA GLU A 10 -0.08 -5.57 -9.25
C GLU A 10 -0.09 -5.44 -7.74
N VAL A 11 -0.03 -4.21 -7.23
CA VAL A 11 -0.07 -3.99 -5.79
C VAL A 11 -1.42 -4.43 -5.23
N SER A 12 -2.51 -4.12 -5.95
CA SER A 12 -3.82 -4.54 -5.48
C SER A 12 -3.93 -6.05 -5.38
N GLU A 13 -3.31 -6.77 -6.30
CA GLU A 13 -3.32 -8.23 -6.26
C GLU A 13 -2.44 -8.77 -5.13
N LEU A 14 -1.29 -8.14 -4.92
CA LEU A 14 -0.39 -8.55 -3.84
C LEU A 14 -1.05 -8.32 -2.48
N LEU A 15 -1.79 -7.26 -2.34
CA LEU A 15 -2.48 -6.95 -1.10
C LEU A 15 -3.85 -7.63 -1.03
N LYS A 16 -4.24 -8.35 -2.07
CA LYS A 16 -5.50 -9.08 -2.14
C LYS A 16 -6.68 -8.14 -1.94
N THR A 17 -6.62 -7.01 -2.63
CA THR A 17 -7.67 -6.01 -2.56
C THR A 17 -7.96 -5.51 -3.98
N ASN A 18 -8.40 -4.27 -4.13
CA ASN A 18 -8.71 -3.73 -5.44
C ASN A 18 -7.95 -2.43 -5.68
N VAL A 19 -8.00 -1.97 -6.92
CA VAL A 19 -7.26 -0.79 -7.34
C VAL A 19 -7.76 0.46 -6.60
N ASP A 20 -9.06 0.56 -6.39
CA ASP A 20 -9.61 1.71 -5.68
C ASP A 20 -9.01 1.84 -4.29
N TYR A 21 -8.84 0.72 -3.60
CA TYR A 21 -8.26 0.74 -2.27
C TYR A 21 -6.82 1.22 -2.31
N VAL A 22 -6.06 0.78 -3.32
CA VAL A 22 -4.66 1.20 -3.44
C VAL A 22 -4.58 2.70 -3.67
N TYR A 23 -5.48 3.26 -4.48
CA TYR A 23 -5.52 4.70 -4.67
C TYR A 23 -5.88 5.44 -3.38
N LYS A 24 -6.71 4.85 -2.54
CA LYS A 24 -7.00 5.44 -1.24
C LYS A 24 -5.76 5.47 -0.37
N LEU A 25 -4.93 4.44 -0.43
CA LEU A 25 -3.65 4.44 0.29
C LEU A 25 -2.77 5.59 -0.16
N LYS A 26 -2.75 5.85 -1.46
CA LYS A 26 -2.00 6.97 -2.00
C LYS A 26 -2.54 8.29 -1.46
N LYS A 27 -3.86 8.48 -1.50
CA LYS A 27 -4.47 9.72 -1.06
C LYS A 27 -4.26 9.96 0.42
N ALA A 28 -4.25 8.89 1.20
CA ALA A 28 -4.03 9.00 2.63
C ALA A 28 -2.57 9.24 2.98
N GLY A 29 -1.68 9.14 2.00
CA GLY A 29 -0.26 9.35 2.23
C GLY A 29 0.44 8.18 2.88
N LEU A 30 -0.17 7.01 2.85
CA LEU A 30 0.40 5.83 3.50
C LEU A 30 1.36 5.07 2.59
N LEU A 31 1.15 5.13 1.30
CA LEU A 31 1.95 4.37 0.34
C LEU A 31 2.43 5.32 -0.75
N PRO A 32 3.74 5.57 -0.84
CA PRO A 32 4.24 6.49 -1.85
C PRO A 32 4.18 5.88 -3.24
N PHE A 33 3.77 6.69 -4.18
CA PHE A 33 3.71 6.33 -5.59
C PHE A 33 4.70 7.17 -6.36
N MET A 34 5.12 6.64 -7.52
CA MET A 34 5.86 7.42 -8.51
C MET A 34 5.06 7.44 -9.79
N LYS A 35 5.20 8.51 -10.55
CA LYS A 35 4.53 8.58 -11.84
C LYS A 35 5.58 8.56 -12.94
N ILE A 36 5.65 7.43 -13.62
CA ILE A 36 6.55 7.23 -14.76
C ILE A 36 5.66 6.78 -15.91
N GLY A 37 5.05 7.74 -16.59
CA GLY A 37 4.01 7.43 -17.56
C GLY A 37 2.72 7.09 -16.85
N CYS A 38 2.70 5.98 -16.12
CA CYS A 38 1.60 5.63 -15.24
C CYS A 38 2.15 5.47 -13.84
N TYR A 39 1.28 5.27 -12.88
CA TYR A 39 1.71 5.17 -11.49
C TYR A 39 2.44 3.86 -11.25
N LYS A 40 3.54 3.96 -10.53
CA LYS A 40 4.35 2.82 -10.14
C LYS A 40 4.64 2.89 -8.66
N ILE A 41 4.83 1.75 -8.03
CA ILE A 41 5.16 1.67 -6.62
C ILE A 41 6.44 0.83 -6.50
N ARG A 42 7.44 1.37 -5.81
CA ARG A 42 8.66 0.63 -5.59
C ARG A 42 8.40 -0.55 -4.66
N LYS A 43 9.06 -1.67 -4.96
CA LYS A 43 8.98 -2.83 -4.08
C LYS A 43 9.39 -2.46 -2.65
N GLN A 44 10.46 -1.67 -2.52
CA GLN A 44 10.93 -1.25 -1.21
C GLN A 44 9.85 -0.45 -0.47
N ALA A 45 9.17 0.44 -1.18
CA ALA A 45 8.12 1.23 -0.56
C ALA A 45 6.98 0.34 -0.07
N LEU A 46 6.62 -0.65 -0.87
CA LEU A 46 5.56 -1.58 -0.48
C LEU A 46 6.00 -2.41 0.74
N ASP A 47 7.24 -2.90 0.73
CA ASP A 47 7.75 -3.67 1.85
C ASP A 47 7.77 -2.84 3.13
N ASP A 48 8.21 -1.59 3.02
CA ASP A 48 8.24 -0.69 4.18
C ASP A 48 6.83 -0.43 4.70
N PHE A 49 5.88 -0.24 3.77
CA PHE A 49 4.50 -0.02 4.14
C PHE A 49 3.95 -1.22 4.93
N LEU A 50 4.19 -2.42 4.41
CA LEU A 50 3.69 -3.62 5.06
C LEU A 50 4.32 -3.81 6.44
N SER A 51 5.61 -3.52 6.54
CA SER A 51 6.31 -3.66 7.81
C SER A 51 5.80 -2.64 8.83
N MET A 52 5.58 -1.40 8.38
CA MET A 52 5.16 -0.33 9.27
C MET A 52 3.76 -0.55 9.82
N TYR A 53 2.88 -1.09 8.99
CA TYR A 53 1.47 -1.21 9.36
C TYR A 53 1.06 -2.63 9.72
N GLU A 54 2.03 -3.48 9.91
CA GLU A 54 1.75 -4.83 10.40
C GLU A 54 1.11 -4.73 11.78
N GLY A 55 0.01 -5.42 11.97
CA GLY A 55 -0.72 -5.34 13.23
C GLY A 55 -1.70 -4.18 13.32
N MET A 56 -1.90 -3.46 12.21
CA MET A 56 -2.81 -2.33 12.18
C MET A 56 -4.05 -2.68 11.37
N ASP A 57 -5.12 -1.99 11.67
CA ASP A 57 -6.36 -2.13 10.92
C ASP A 57 -6.36 -1.06 9.82
N LEU A 58 -6.23 -1.52 8.60
CA LEU A 58 -6.17 -0.65 7.42
C LEU A 58 -7.44 -0.72 6.60
N SER A 59 -8.54 -1.14 7.21
CA SER A 59 -9.81 -1.21 6.47
C SER A 59 -10.17 0.15 5.91
N ASP A 60 -9.90 1.21 6.65
CA ASP A 60 -10.09 2.57 6.18
C ASP A 60 -8.75 3.27 6.19
N PRO A 61 -8.13 3.50 5.01
CA PRO A 61 -6.80 4.11 4.97
C PRO A 61 -6.74 5.50 5.57
N PHE A 62 -7.87 6.18 5.66
CA PHE A 62 -7.91 7.52 6.24
C PHE A 62 -8.12 7.49 7.75
N ASN A 63 -8.29 6.31 8.32
CA ASN A 63 -8.56 6.15 9.75
C ASN A 63 -7.91 4.86 10.23
N VAL A 64 -6.58 4.84 10.21
CA VAL A 64 -5.81 3.67 10.57
C VAL A 64 -5.81 3.53 12.09
N LYS A 65 -6.04 2.33 12.57
CA LYS A 65 -6.10 2.04 14.00
C LYS A 65 -5.32 0.77 14.30
N PRO A 66 -4.76 0.65 15.50
CA PRO A 66 -4.16 -0.62 15.88
C PRO A 66 -5.23 -1.69 16.03
N LEU A 67 -4.85 -2.93 15.73
CA LEU A 67 -5.79 -4.04 15.89
C LEU A 67 -6.19 -4.26 17.34
N GLY A 68 -5.29 -3.97 18.22
CA GLY A 68 -5.58 -4.16 19.63
C GLY A 68 -5.75 -5.62 19.94
N ASP A 69 -6.74 -5.93 20.73
CA ASP A 69 -7.02 -7.31 21.10
C ASP A 69 -8.22 -7.85 20.37
N ASP A 70 -8.51 -7.27 19.24
CA ASP A 70 -9.57 -7.76 18.39
C ASP A 70 -9.16 -9.10 17.79
N ARG A 71 -10.02 -10.05 17.89
CA ARG A 71 -9.71 -11.40 17.46
C ARG A 71 -10.74 -11.91 16.53
#